data_51bfe13b5c50be943605f419dc623efe
#
_entry.id   51bfe13b5c50be943605f419dc623efe
#
_cell.length_a   1.000
_cell.length_b   1.000
_cell.length_c   1.000
_cell.angle_alpha   90.00
_cell.angle_beta   90.00
_cell.angle_gamma   90.00
#
_symmetry.space_group_name_H-M   'P 1'
#
loop_
_entity.id
_entity.type
_entity.pdbx_description
1 polymer ?
#
loop_
_entity_poly.entity_id
_entity_poly.type
_entity_poly.pdbx_seq_one_letter_code
_entity_poly.pdbx_strand_id
1 'polypeptide(L)'
;MKKLFRNALCAALMAAALSTSAFAADKAPAQQGDFSVLVNGSYVTFTDAVPQIRNSRSCLPFAAVLKQLGFTDDHISWNGETRTLTADKDGVTVVLTIDQKSITVTRNGKTETVTADVAPYIDAKTGRTYVPLGLVADVLGYQVGWDADDKTVVIDDVDAILAANTETYTVMDKYLAYGRSFSQENQQVDGSYSAYMVMGGEKNGTKVLMDGDYQMALANNDAFQFNTTMALNMTVKADGKDVTADALKGTDLKLPMNVDLDLRGSLTGGQFYYQSAALTKLLGQEGLSNTWFKLDLASLLKQANVGFDYSDLTKLLVSAQTDDFKTYLANTLRTMPLTDRENTVSDVLATVNALVGDSAFTKSGSSYVNTITLDGLKLSLTITTNGDKVNGYALEVTGTDAKTGSAMNITASMKDKKMEASFAVTMGTGDEEVGMALSMDGTYQSAKTTPVTTPPAGASVVDLGSLIGLA
;
A
#
# COMPACT_ATOMS: atom_id res chain seq x y z
N MET A 1 8.19 14.63 -4.01
CA MET A 1 6.76 14.81 -4.12
C MET A 1 6.18 14.34 -5.44
N LYS A 2 6.77 14.61 -6.59
CA LYS A 2 6.24 14.10 -7.85
C LYS A 2 6.36 12.59 -7.99
N LYS A 3 7.44 11.99 -7.52
CA LYS A 3 7.50 10.55 -7.35
C LYS A 3 6.56 10.10 -6.22
N LEU A 4 6.37 10.90 -5.16
CA LEU A 4 5.38 10.61 -4.13
C LEU A 4 3.96 10.68 -4.70
N PHE A 5 3.60 11.72 -5.46
CA PHE A 5 2.28 11.81 -6.10
C PHE A 5 2.11 10.82 -7.25
N ARG A 6 3.15 10.56 -8.04
CA ARG A 6 3.15 9.50 -9.03
C ARG A 6 2.97 8.14 -8.37
N ASN A 7 3.73 7.90 -7.29
CA ASN A 7 3.66 6.69 -6.51
C ASN A 7 2.39 6.65 -5.68
N ALA A 8 1.90 7.80 -5.18
CA ALA A 8 0.62 7.87 -4.46
C ALA A 8 -0.56 7.52 -5.36
N LEU A 9 -0.58 7.94 -6.63
CA LEU A 9 -1.61 7.49 -7.57
C LEU A 9 -1.50 5.98 -7.81
N CYS A 10 -0.31 5.49 -8.16
CA CYS A 10 -0.12 4.05 -8.35
C CYS A 10 -0.36 3.27 -7.05
N ALA A 11 0.11 3.77 -5.90
CA ALA A 11 -0.14 3.15 -4.60
C ALA A 11 -1.61 3.26 -4.18
N ALA A 12 -2.29 4.36 -4.48
CA ALA A 12 -3.74 4.50 -4.23
C ALA A 12 -4.56 3.57 -5.12
N LEU A 13 -4.18 3.43 -6.40
CA LEU A 13 -4.80 2.48 -7.32
C LEU A 13 -4.54 1.03 -6.89
N MET A 14 -3.32 0.72 -6.45
CA MET A 14 -3.00 -0.60 -5.90
C MET A 14 -3.70 -0.85 -4.56
N ALA A 15 -3.76 0.14 -3.68
CA ALA A 15 -4.51 0.04 -2.43
C ALA A 15 -6.02 -0.14 -2.69
N ALA A 16 -6.58 0.56 -3.69
CA ALA A 16 -7.95 0.34 -4.12
C ALA A 16 -8.15 -1.07 -4.69
N ALA A 17 -7.21 -1.57 -5.51
CA ALA A 17 -7.25 -2.92 -6.04
C ALA A 17 -7.20 -4.00 -4.94
N LEU A 18 -6.47 -3.73 -3.86
CA LEU A 18 -6.34 -4.64 -2.71
C LEU A 18 -7.54 -4.61 -1.75
N SER A 19 -8.20 -3.46 -1.64
CA SER A 19 -9.33 -3.31 -0.72
C SER A 19 -10.65 -3.81 -1.30
N THR A 20 -10.65 -4.19 -2.59
CA THR A 20 -11.87 -4.63 -3.28
C THR A 20 -11.81 -6.12 -3.56
N SER A 21 -12.41 -6.93 -2.71
CA SER A 21 -12.79 -8.33 -2.99
C SER A 21 -13.95 -8.43 -3.99
N ALA A 22 -13.97 -7.54 -5.00
CA ALA A 22 -15.12 -7.34 -5.88
C ALA A 22 -15.34 -8.44 -6.92
N PHE A 23 -14.41 -9.34 -7.09
CA PHE A 23 -14.60 -10.51 -7.95
C PHE A 23 -14.96 -11.69 -7.05
N ALA A 24 -16.20 -12.18 -7.19
CA ALA A 24 -16.66 -13.35 -6.44
C ALA A 24 -15.66 -14.49 -6.62
N ALA A 25 -14.93 -14.83 -5.55
CA ALA A 25 -14.07 -15.99 -5.55
C ALA A 25 -14.90 -17.22 -5.89
N ASP A 26 -14.40 -18.06 -6.77
CA ASP A 26 -15.04 -19.33 -7.10
C ASP A 26 -15.32 -20.10 -5.81
N LYS A 27 -16.52 -20.67 -5.70
CA LYS A 27 -16.90 -21.44 -4.52
C LYS A 27 -15.88 -22.55 -4.30
N ALA A 28 -15.26 -22.54 -3.12
CA ALA A 28 -14.27 -23.54 -2.77
C ALA A 28 -14.82 -24.96 -3.01
N PRO A 29 -14.11 -25.85 -3.72
CA PRO A 29 -14.50 -27.25 -3.83
C PRO A 29 -14.50 -27.90 -2.47
N ALA A 30 -15.09 -29.10 -2.34
CA ALA A 30 -15.03 -29.86 -1.10
C ALA A 30 -13.55 -30.06 -0.72
N GLN A 31 -13.20 -29.71 0.52
CA GLN A 31 -11.84 -29.80 1.03
C GLN A 31 -11.30 -31.24 0.88
N GLN A 32 -10.10 -31.36 0.33
CA GLN A 32 -9.37 -32.61 0.18
C GLN A 32 -8.18 -32.61 1.16
N GLY A 33 -8.16 -33.54 2.12
CA GLY A 33 -7.13 -33.59 3.16
C GLY A 33 -7.34 -32.56 4.29
N ASP A 34 -6.27 -32.07 4.88
CA ASP A 34 -6.33 -31.17 6.03
C ASP A 34 -6.62 -29.71 5.65
N PHE A 35 -6.36 -29.35 4.39
CA PHE A 35 -6.59 -28.01 3.84
C PHE A 35 -6.70 -28.05 2.30
N SER A 36 -7.26 -27.00 1.73
CA SER A 36 -7.33 -26.79 0.27
C SER A 36 -6.08 -26.08 -0.25
N VAL A 37 -5.81 -26.20 -1.55
CA VAL A 37 -4.67 -25.51 -2.22
C VAL A 37 -5.17 -24.80 -3.45
N LEU A 38 -4.89 -23.52 -3.53
CA LEU A 38 -5.16 -22.64 -4.66
C LEU A 38 -3.82 -22.29 -5.33
N VAL A 39 -3.69 -22.53 -6.61
CA VAL A 39 -2.48 -22.20 -7.39
C VAL A 39 -2.87 -21.30 -8.54
N ASN A 40 -2.29 -20.11 -8.62
CA ASN A 40 -2.58 -19.11 -9.65
C ASN A 40 -4.10 -18.87 -9.82
N GLY A 41 -4.83 -18.77 -8.70
CA GLY A 41 -6.29 -18.57 -8.70
C GLY A 41 -7.14 -19.81 -9.00
N SER A 42 -6.55 -20.99 -9.18
CA SER A 42 -7.27 -22.24 -9.47
C SER A 42 -7.07 -23.29 -8.37
N TYR A 43 -8.15 -23.93 -7.93
CA TYR A 43 -8.06 -25.00 -6.92
C TYR A 43 -7.39 -26.25 -7.48
N VAL A 44 -6.43 -26.79 -6.72
CA VAL A 44 -5.78 -28.07 -7.04
C VAL A 44 -6.70 -29.21 -6.66
N THR A 45 -6.94 -30.15 -7.59
CA THR A 45 -7.64 -31.39 -7.33
C THR A 45 -6.63 -32.52 -7.07
N PHE A 46 -6.73 -33.15 -5.92
CA PHE A 46 -5.86 -34.26 -5.52
C PHE A 46 -6.57 -35.59 -5.76
N THR A 47 -5.92 -36.54 -6.45
CA THR A 47 -6.52 -37.81 -6.85
C THR A 47 -6.06 -39.00 -6.00
N ASP A 48 -4.83 -38.99 -5.52
CA ASP A 48 -4.23 -40.14 -4.81
C ASP A 48 -3.52 -39.76 -3.49
N ALA A 49 -3.07 -38.53 -3.37
CA ALA A 49 -2.41 -38.01 -2.18
C ALA A 49 -2.96 -36.60 -1.91
N VAL A 50 -3.31 -36.32 -0.67
CA VAL A 50 -3.98 -35.07 -0.28
C VAL A 50 -3.10 -34.26 0.66
N PRO A 51 -3.28 -32.93 0.77
CA PRO A 51 -2.55 -32.08 1.68
C PRO A 51 -2.66 -32.53 3.15
N GLN A 52 -1.58 -32.44 3.90
CA GLN A 52 -1.49 -32.91 5.29
C GLN A 52 -0.81 -31.90 6.20
N ILE A 53 -1.25 -31.81 7.45
CA ILE A 53 -0.52 -31.10 8.50
C ILE A 53 0.35 -32.12 9.24
N ARG A 54 1.68 -31.94 9.18
CA ARG A 54 2.65 -32.79 9.88
C ARG A 54 3.63 -31.94 10.67
N ASN A 55 3.82 -32.27 11.95
CA ASN A 55 4.68 -31.50 12.85
C ASN A 55 4.35 -30.00 12.87
N SER A 56 3.06 -29.66 12.88
CA SER A 56 2.56 -28.29 12.80
C SER A 56 2.99 -27.52 11.54
N ARG A 57 3.26 -28.22 10.44
CA ARG A 57 3.58 -27.65 9.14
C ARG A 57 2.65 -28.20 8.08
N SER A 58 2.20 -27.32 7.20
CA SER A 58 1.46 -27.68 5.99
C SER A 58 2.39 -28.39 5.02
N CYS A 59 2.08 -29.62 4.65
CA CYS A 59 2.85 -30.44 3.74
C CYS A 59 2.00 -30.80 2.52
N LEU A 60 2.59 -30.66 1.32
CA LEU A 60 1.91 -30.82 0.04
C LEU A 60 2.46 -32.02 -0.72
N PRO A 61 1.59 -32.78 -1.43
CA PRO A 61 2.04 -33.75 -2.42
C PRO A 61 2.78 -33.03 -3.54
N PHE A 62 4.09 -33.13 -3.57
CA PHE A 62 4.95 -32.23 -4.35
C PHE A 62 4.68 -32.28 -5.85
N ALA A 63 4.59 -33.49 -6.42
CA ALA A 63 4.34 -33.64 -7.85
C ALA A 63 3.00 -33.05 -8.31
N ALA A 64 1.95 -33.14 -7.50
CA ALA A 64 0.64 -32.59 -7.84
C ALA A 64 0.67 -31.06 -7.92
N VAL A 65 1.35 -30.42 -6.94
CA VAL A 65 1.53 -28.95 -6.93
C VAL A 65 2.43 -28.49 -8.07
N LEU A 66 3.55 -29.16 -8.32
CA LEU A 66 4.44 -28.84 -9.43
C LEU A 66 3.71 -28.90 -10.79
N LYS A 67 2.90 -29.93 -11.01
CA LYS A 67 2.10 -30.03 -12.25
C LYS A 67 1.16 -28.86 -12.43
N GLN A 68 0.51 -28.41 -11.37
CA GLN A 68 -0.36 -27.23 -11.40
C GLN A 68 0.44 -25.95 -11.67
N LEU A 69 1.70 -25.89 -11.25
CA LEU A 69 2.63 -24.79 -11.56
C LEU A 69 3.29 -24.92 -12.95
N GLY A 70 2.81 -25.87 -13.77
CA GLY A 70 3.23 -26.04 -15.16
C GLY A 70 4.52 -26.86 -15.35
N PHE A 71 4.98 -27.61 -14.33
CA PHE A 71 6.01 -28.62 -14.52
C PHE A 71 5.38 -29.86 -15.18
N THR A 72 5.91 -30.28 -16.31
CA THR A 72 5.50 -31.53 -16.97
C THR A 72 6.27 -32.71 -16.40
N ASP A 73 5.84 -33.94 -16.73
CA ASP A 73 6.52 -35.16 -16.26
C ASP A 73 8.00 -35.23 -16.71
N ASP A 74 8.35 -34.60 -17.83
CA ASP A 74 9.74 -34.53 -18.34
C ASP A 74 10.60 -33.57 -17.46
N HIS A 75 9.99 -32.69 -16.73
CA HIS A 75 10.64 -31.76 -15.79
C HIS A 75 10.81 -32.34 -14.38
N ILE A 76 10.27 -33.50 -14.10
CA ILE A 76 10.30 -34.12 -12.77
C ILE A 76 10.94 -35.49 -12.87
N SER A 77 12.07 -35.70 -12.24
CA SER A 77 12.78 -36.98 -12.22
C SER A 77 12.97 -37.50 -10.80
N TRP A 78 12.89 -38.81 -10.63
CA TRP A 78 13.07 -39.52 -9.38
C TRP A 78 14.21 -40.53 -9.46
N ASN A 79 15.21 -40.44 -8.63
CA ASN A 79 16.25 -41.43 -8.44
C ASN A 79 15.97 -42.24 -7.16
N GLY A 80 15.58 -43.51 -7.32
CA GLY A 80 15.22 -44.39 -6.21
C GLY A 80 16.42 -44.85 -5.40
N GLU A 81 17.64 -44.93 -5.95
CA GLU A 81 18.85 -45.34 -5.24
C GLU A 81 19.31 -44.27 -4.25
N THR A 82 19.33 -43.02 -4.69
CA THR A 82 19.70 -41.85 -3.87
C THR A 82 18.53 -41.24 -3.11
N ARG A 83 17.32 -41.69 -3.38
CA ARG A 83 16.06 -41.12 -2.86
C ARG A 83 15.96 -39.61 -3.15
N THR A 84 16.37 -39.22 -4.35
CA THR A 84 16.47 -37.82 -4.76
C THR A 84 15.42 -37.51 -5.82
N LEU A 85 14.69 -36.42 -5.64
CA LEU A 85 13.80 -35.84 -6.63
C LEU A 85 14.48 -34.60 -7.22
N THR A 86 14.48 -34.50 -8.55
CA THR A 86 14.91 -33.31 -9.27
C THR A 86 13.72 -32.76 -10.07
N ALA A 87 13.50 -31.45 -9.97
CA ALA A 87 12.51 -30.73 -10.77
C ALA A 87 13.20 -29.52 -11.41
N ASP A 88 12.95 -29.31 -12.72
CA ASP A 88 13.52 -28.17 -13.46
C ASP A 88 12.46 -27.51 -14.34
N LYS A 89 12.47 -26.18 -14.39
CA LYS A 89 11.62 -25.37 -15.24
C LYS A 89 12.18 -23.92 -15.30
N ASP A 90 12.14 -23.31 -16.47
CA ASP A 90 12.46 -21.90 -16.70
C ASP A 90 13.80 -21.44 -16.08
N GLY A 91 14.83 -22.30 -16.15
CA GLY A 91 16.17 -22.02 -15.63
C GLY A 91 16.28 -22.17 -14.11
N VAL A 92 15.27 -22.71 -13.44
CA VAL A 92 15.29 -23.09 -12.03
C VAL A 92 15.35 -24.61 -11.93
N THR A 93 16.38 -25.14 -11.28
CA THR A 93 16.51 -26.58 -10.96
C THR A 93 16.49 -26.75 -9.45
N VAL A 94 15.63 -27.63 -8.97
CA VAL A 94 15.51 -27.98 -7.55
C VAL A 94 15.87 -29.45 -7.36
N VAL A 95 16.79 -29.71 -6.41
CA VAL A 95 17.17 -31.07 -6.04
C VAL A 95 16.93 -31.25 -4.54
N LEU A 96 16.06 -32.16 -4.19
CA LEU A 96 15.75 -32.52 -2.82
C LEU A 96 15.98 -34.02 -2.58
N THR A 97 16.50 -34.37 -1.42
CA THR A 97 16.69 -35.75 -0.98
C THR A 97 15.76 -36.03 0.19
N ILE A 98 15.07 -37.16 0.16
CA ILE A 98 14.16 -37.57 1.22
C ILE A 98 14.91 -37.68 2.56
N ASP A 99 14.25 -37.22 3.62
CA ASP A 99 14.75 -37.18 5.00
C ASP A 99 15.94 -36.20 5.21
N GLN A 100 16.27 -35.37 4.20
CA GLN A 100 17.30 -34.33 4.30
C GLN A 100 16.65 -32.94 4.29
N LYS A 101 17.10 -32.07 5.18
CA LYS A 101 16.59 -30.67 5.23
C LYS A 101 17.29 -29.74 4.21
N SER A 102 18.46 -30.15 3.74
CA SER A 102 19.26 -29.38 2.79
C SER A 102 18.78 -29.65 1.37
N ILE A 103 18.40 -28.58 0.68
CA ILE A 103 17.85 -28.60 -0.66
C ILE A 103 18.70 -27.72 -1.55
N THR A 104 19.08 -28.25 -2.70
CA THR A 104 19.90 -27.52 -3.66
C THR A 104 18.99 -26.84 -4.68
N VAL A 105 19.19 -25.54 -4.88
CA VAL A 105 18.46 -24.73 -5.86
C VAL A 105 19.47 -24.09 -6.81
N THR A 106 19.28 -24.28 -8.11
CA THR A 106 20.09 -23.61 -9.14
C THR A 106 19.17 -22.67 -9.92
N ARG A 107 19.50 -21.37 -9.97
CA ARG A 107 18.80 -20.33 -10.73
C ARG A 107 19.78 -19.59 -11.61
N ASN A 108 19.52 -19.53 -12.91
CA ASN A 108 20.39 -18.82 -13.86
C ASN A 108 21.87 -19.20 -13.71
N GLY A 109 22.16 -20.48 -13.47
CA GLY A 109 23.52 -21.02 -13.30
C GLY A 109 24.15 -20.78 -11.93
N LYS A 110 23.47 -20.11 -11.00
CA LYS A 110 23.93 -19.96 -9.61
C LYS A 110 23.26 -21.01 -8.73
N THR A 111 24.06 -21.74 -7.98
CA THR A 111 23.60 -22.78 -7.04
C THR A 111 23.66 -22.27 -5.61
N GLU A 112 22.58 -22.46 -4.89
CA GLU A 112 22.44 -22.16 -3.46
C GLU A 112 21.87 -23.35 -2.71
N THR A 113 22.03 -23.38 -1.40
CA THR A 113 21.45 -24.38 -0.51
C THR A 113 20.43 -23.72 0.39
N VAL A 114 19.19 -24.19 0.32
CA VAL A 114 18.09 -23.79 1.20
C VAL A 114 17.89 -24.85 2.26
N THR A 115 17.71 -24.44 3.52
CA THR A 115 17.46 -25.37 4.63
C THR A 115 15.97 -25.33 4.98
N ALA A 116 15.27 -26.43 4.73
CA ALA A 116 13.86 -26.60 5.13
C ALA A 116 13.73 -26.77 6.66
N ASP A 117 12.67 -26.27 7.25
CA ASP A 117 12.36 -26.49 8.68
C ASP A 117 11.96 -27.93 8.96
N VAL A 118 11.30 -28.59 8.01
CA VAL A 118 10.94 -30.03 8.01
C VAL A 118 11.51 -30.67 6.74
N ALA A 119 12.12 -31.86 6.89
CA ALA A 119 12.65 -32.57 5.72
C ALA A 119 11.49 -33.10 4.84
N PRO A 120 11.67 -33.09 3.50
CA PRO A 120 10.79 -33.83 2.59
C PRO A 120 10.69 -35.30 2.99
N TYR A 121 9.52 -35.91 2.84
CA TYR A 121 9.32 -37.30 3.22
C TYR A 121 8.43 -38.03 2.20
N ILE A 122 8.52 -39.38 2.21
CA ILE A 122 7.58 -40.23 1.50
C ILE A 122 6.51 -40.69 2.48
N ASP A 123 5.25 -40.43 2.18
CA ASP A 123 4.14 -40.97 2.96
C ASP A 123 4.00 -42.47 2.72
N ALA A 124 4.05 -43.24 3.79
CA ALA A 124 4.03 -44.70 3.71
C ALA A 124 2.71 -45.27 3.18
N LYS A 125 1.60 -44.53 3.27
CA LYS A 125 0.28 -44.98 2.81
C LYS A 125 0.12 -44.79 1.29
N THR A 126 0.58 -43.65 0.77
CA THR A 126 0.38 -43.27 -0.64
C THR A 126 1.62 -43.50 -1.49
N GLY A 127 2.80 -43.64 -0.88
CA GLY A 127 4.08 -43.71 -1.58
C GLY A 127 4.48 -42.39 -2.25
N ARG A 128 3.81 -41.28 -1.95
CA ARG A 128 4.06 -39.97 -2.56
C ARG A 128 4.99 -39.12 -1.73
N THR A 129 5.80 -38.31 -2.43
CA THR A 129 6.69 -37.34 -1.80
C THR A 129 5.92 -36.10 -1.34
N TYR A 130 6.11 -35.74 -0.09
CA TYR A 130 5.58 -34.53 0.52
C TYR A 130 6.68 -33.55 0.85
N VAL A 131 6.41 -32.28 0.62
CA VAL A 131 7.27 -31.16 0.97
C VAL A 131 6.55 -30.15 1.87
N PRO A 132 7.24 -29.51 2.82
CA PRO A 132 6.65 -28.40 3.57
C PRO A 132 6.40 -27.21 2.64
N LEU A 133 5.27 -26.52 2.88
CA LEU A 133 4.81 -25.41 2.07
C LEU A 133 5.84 -24.26 1.95
N GLY A 134 6.49 -23.89 3.08
CA GLY A 134 7.51 -22.82 3.07
C GLY A 134 8.62 -23.08 2.05
N LEU A 135 8.93 -24.36 1.80
CA LEU A 135 9.91 -24.73 0.80
C LEU A 135 9.50 -24.33 -0.64
N VAL A 136 8.22 -24.40 -0.96
CA VAL A 136 7.71 -24.03 -2.30
C VAL A 136 7.98 -22.55 -2.55
N ALA A 137 7.74 -21.68 -1.56
CA ALA A 137 8.04 -20.26 -1.64
C ALA A 137 9.55 -20.00 -1.76
N ASP A 138 10.34 -20.56 -0.83
CA ASP A 138 11.78 -20.31 -0.74
C ASP A 138 12.56 -20.83 -1.95
N VAL A 139 12.11 -21.99 -2.47
CA VAL A 139 12.82 -22.73 -3.55
C VAL A 139 12.38 -22.27 -4.92
N LEU A 140 11.08 -22.07 -5.15
CA LEU A 140 10.54 -21.70 -6.47
C LEU A 140 10.40 -20.19 -6.64
N GLY A 141 10.44 -19.42 -5.54
CA GLY A 141 10.28 -17.97 -5.55
C GLY A 141 8.84 -17.54 -5.78
N TYR A 142 7.87 -18.41 -5.47
CA TYR A 142 6.45 -18.12 -5.57
C TYR A 142 5.96 -17.42 -4.31
N GLN A 143 4.90 -16.63 -4.44
CA GLN A 143 4.20 -16.14 -3.27
C GLN A 143 3.38 -17.26 -2.64
N VAL A 144 3.40 -17.31 -1.31
CA VAL A 144 2.65 -18.31 -0.55
C VAL A 144 1.93 -17.63 0.59
N GLY A 145 0.61 -17.84 0.67
CA GLY A 145 -0.26 -17.37 1.72
C GLY A 145 -1.02 -18.49 2.41
N TRP A 146 -1.60 -18.16 3.56
CA TRP A 146 -2.49 -19.05 4.31
C TRP A 146 -3.77 -18.31 4.69
N ASP A 147 -4.87 -18.73 4.11
CA ASP A 147 -6.20 -18.30 4.49
C ASP A 147 -6.69 -19.18 5.65
N ALA A 148 -6.80 -18.60 6.84
CA ALA A 148 -7.16 -19.31 8.05
C ALA A 148 -8.66 -19.61 8.13
N ASP A 149 -9.50 -18.76 7.56
CA ASP A 149 -10.96 -18.88 7.62
C ASP A 149 -11.45 -20.04 6.76
N ASP A 150 -10.88 -20.19 5.57
CA ASP A 150 -11.21 -21.26 4.64
C ASP A 150 -10.21 -22.42 4.64
N LYS A 151 -9.18 -22.37 5.49
CA LYS A 151 -8.10 -23.35 5.53
C LYS A 151 -7.52 -23.63 4.15
N THR A 152 -7.17 -22.57 3.43
CA THR A 152 -6.66 -22.66 2.09
C THR A 152 -5.24 -22.12 2.01
N VAL A 153 -4.35 -22.87 1.38
CA VAL A 153 -3.03 -22.42 0.98
C VAL A 153 -3.17 -21.74 -0.38
N VAL A 154 -2.64 -20.53 -0.50
CA VAL A 154 -2.56 -19.79 -1.77
C VAL A 154 -1.12 -19.81 -2.26
N ILE A 155 -0.90 -20.20 -3.52
CA ILE A 155 0.42 -20.24 -4.17
C ILE A 155 0.31 -19.52 -5.50
N ASP A 156 1.05 -18.42 -5.67
CA ASP A 156 1.03 -17.61 -6.89
C ASP A 156 2.42 -17.52 -7.54
N ASP A 157 2.49 -17.99 -8.77
CA ASP A 157 3.60 -17.73 -9.68
C ASP A 157 3.34 -16.37 -10.36
N VAL A 158 3.84 -15.30 -9.76
CA VAL A 158 3.61 -13.94 -10.25
C VAL A 158 4.10 -13.77 -11.69
N ASP A 159 5.21 -14.40 -12.05
CA ASP A 159 5.79 -14.29 -13.40
C ASP A 159 4.91 -14.99 -14.44
N ALA A 160 4.39 -16.17 -14.14
CA ALA A 160 3.47 -16.88 -15.01
C ALA A 160 2.14 -16.12 -15.17
N ILE A 161 1.59 -15.58 -14.06
CA ILE A 161 0.35 -14.79 -14.09
C ILE A 161 0.54 -13.54 -14.96
N LEU A 162 1.66 -12.81 -14.79
CA LEU A 162 1.97 -11.63 -15.60
C LEU A 162 2.26 -11.96 -17.06
N ALA A 163 2.88 -13.12 -17.35
CA ALA A 163 3.11 -13.56 -18.72
C ALA A 163 1.81 -13.93 -19.45
N ALA A 164 0.84 -14.48 -18.73
CA ALA A 164 -0.50 -14.76 -19.25
C ALA A 164 -1.36 -13.51 -19.44
N ASN A 165 -1.01 -12.40 -18.80
CA ASN A 165 -1.72 -11.13 -18.94
C ASN A 165 -1.46 -10.48 -20.29
N THR A 166 -2.50 -10.39 -21.11
CA THR A 166 -2.44 -9.80 -22.47
C THR A 166 -2.73 -8.31 -22.48
N GLU A 167 -3.09 -7.71 -21.32
CA GLU A 167 -3.35 -6.27 -21.20
C GLU A 167 -2.08 -5.45 -21.42
N THR A 168 -2.27 -4.27 -22.01
CA THR A 168 -1.21 -3.29 -22.23
C THR A 168 -1.46 -2.05 -21.38
N TYR A 169 -0.41 -1.28 -21.09
CA TYR A 169 -0.47 -0.14 -20.19
C TYR A 169 0.19 1.11 -20.78
N THR A 170 0.00 1.34 -22.09
CA THR A 170 0.65 2.46 -22.82
C THR A 170 0.22 3.82 -22.29
N VAL A 171 -1.01 3.94 -21.75
CA VAL A 171 -1.49 5.17 -21.09
C VAL A 171 -0.71 5.40 -19.80
N MET A 172 -0.50 4.35 -19.02
CA MET A 172 0.26 4.42 -17.77
C MET A 172 1.76 4.64 -18.01
N ASP A 173 2.33 4.08 -19.08
CA ASP A 173 3.72 4.36 -19.47
C ASP A 173 3.92 5.83 -19.80
N LYS A 174 2.98 6.45 -20.52
CA LYS A 174 2.97 7.90 -20.78
C LYS A 174 2.85 8.71 -19.48
N TYR A 175 2.01 8.25 -18.53
CA TYR A 175 1.88 8.86 -17.20
C TYR A 175 3.19 8.77 -16.40
N LEU A 176 3.86 7.60 -16.41
CA LEU A 176 5.16 7.43 -15.77
C LEU A 176 6.23 8.31 -16.41
N ALA A 177 6.24 8.43 -17.75
CA ALA A 177 7.13 9.33 -18.49
C ALA A 177 6.88 10.80 -18.13
N TYR A 178 5.62 11.22 -17.96
CA TYR A 178 5.26 12.55 -17.46
C TYR A 178 5.86 12.80 -16.08
N GLY A 179 5.72 11.85 -15.16
CA GLY A 179 6.34 11.92 -13.84
C GLY A 179 7.87 12.05 -13.89
N ARG A 180 8.54 11.39 -14.84
CA ARG A 180 9.99 11.51 -15.07
C ARG A 180 10.43 12.83 -15.70
N SER A 181 9.57 13.48 -16.48
CA SER A 181 9.89 14.75 -17.14
C SER A 181 10.12 15.91 -16.17
N PHE A 182 9.74 15.74 -14.93
CA PHE A 182 10.04 16.68 -13.87
C PHE A 182 11.44 16.41 -13.33
N SER A 183 12.25 17.47 -13.13
CA SER A 183 13.63 17.35 -12.62
C SER A 183 13.75 16.40 -11.45
N GLN A 184 14.82 15.62 -11.41
CA GLN A 184 15.15 14.72 -10.31
C GLN A 184 15.85 15.44 -9.15
N GLU A 185 16.20 16.72 -9.33
CA GLU A 185 16.82 17.54 -8.32
C GLU A 185 15.83 17.95 -7.21
N ASN A 186 16.31 18.71 -6.26
CA ASN A 186 15.50 19.23 -5.15
C ASN A 186 14.24 19.93 -5.67
N GLN A 187 13.11 19.57 -5.12
CA GLN A 187 11.80 20.07 -5.52
C GLN A 187 11.10 20.76 -4.34
N GLN A 188 10.34 21.79 -4.68
CA GLN A 188 9.54 22.54 -3.73
C GLN A 188 8.11 22.70 -4.25
N VAL A 189 7.14 22.68 -3.36
CA VAL A 189 5.77 23.11 -3.63
C VAL A 189 5.44 24.20 -2.64
N ASP A 190 5.02 25.33 -3.14
CA ASP A 190 4.41 26.39 -2.36
C ASP A 190 2.91 26.36 -2.65
N GLY A 191 2.11 26.47 -1.62
CA GLY A 191 0.66 26.38 -1.76
C GLY A 191 -0.10 26.82 -0.52
N SER A 192 -1.41 26.69 -0.60
CA SER A 192 -2.34 26.95 0.50
C SER A 192 -3.19 25.74 0.79
N TYR A 193 -3.78 25.69 1.97
CA TYR A 193 -4.77 24.68 2.32
C TYR A 193 -5.84 25.26 3.24
N SER A 194 -7.00 24.63 3.18
CA SER A 194 -8.11 24.83 4.10
C SER A 194 -8.58 23.46 4.60
N ALA A 195 -8.74 23.34 5.90
CA ALA A 195 -9.24 22.12 6.52
C ALA A 195 -10.32 22.45 7.55
N TYR A 196 -11.28 21.55 7.69
CA TYR A 196 -12.23 21.63 8.80
C TYR A 196 -12.48 20.25 9.40
N MET A 197 -12.86 20.28 10.69
CA MET A 197 -13.41 19.14 11.41
C MET A 197 -14.73 19.58 12.05
N VAL A 198 -15.74 18.74 11.92
CA VAL A 198 -17.05 18.92 12.55
C VAL A 198 -17.35 17.72 13.42
N MET A 199 -17.83 17.97 14.63
CA MET A 199 -18.34 16.95 15.55
C MET A 199 -19.67 17.44 16.11
N GLY A 200 -20.75 16.71 15.80
CA GLY A 200 -22.14 17.11 16.12
C GLY A 200 -22.78 17.97 15.04
N GLY A 201 -24.07 18.22 15.18
CA GLY A 201 -24.87 18.91 14.19
C GLY A 201 -24.82 20.44 14.27
N GLU A 202 -25.62 21.06 13.42
CA GLU A 202 -25.73 22.54 13.38
C GLU A 202 -26.25 23.18 14.66
N LYS A 203 -27.03 22.42 15.46
CA LYS A 203 -27.57 22.92 16.74
C LYS A 203 -26.63 22.68 17.90
N ASN A 204 -26.04 21.48 17.96
CA ASN A 204 -25.15 21.08 19.03
C ASN A 204 -23.90 20.46 18.42
N GLY A 205 -22.80 21.19 18.39
CA GLY A 205 -21.60 20.69 17.76
C GLY A 205 -20.41 21.62 17.86
N THR A 206 -19.27 21.08 17.49
CA THR A 206 -18.01 21.82 17.42
C THR A 206 -17.50 21.79 15.99
N LYS A 207 -17.12 22.95 15.47
CA LYS A 207 -16.43 23.09 14.18
C LYS A 207 -15.07 23.70 14.40
N VAL A 208 -14.03 23.04 13.92
CA VAL A 208 -12.66 23.54 13.89
C VAL A 208 -12.29 23.84 12.45
N LEU A 209 -11.72 25.01 12.20
CA LEU A 209 -11.24 25.47 10.90
C LEU A 209 -9.75 25.73 10.97
N MET A 210 -9.04 25.33 9.94
CA MET A 210 -7.60 25.54 9.78
C MET A 210 -7.32 25.99 8.37
N ASP A 211 -6.82 27.19 8.21
CA ASP A 211 -6.46 27.76 6.91
C ASP A 211 -5.01 28.23 6.97
N GLY A 212 -4.22 27.94 5.95
CA GLY A 212 -2.82 28.32 5.97
C GLY A 212 -2.10 28.14 4.64
N ASP A 213 -0.91 28.71 4.62
CA ASP A 213 0.04 28.52 3.55
C ASP A 213 1.07 27.47 3.93
N TYR A 214 1.58 26.74 2.95
CA TYR A 214 2.61 25.75 3.19
C TYR A 214 3.73 25.81 2.15
N GLN A 215 4.90 25.41 2.62
CA GLN A 215 6.04 25.10 1.77
C GLN A 215 6.47 23.65 2.05
N MET A 216 6.55 22.87 1.02
CA MET A 216 6.98 21.49 1.14
C MET A 216 8.15 21.24 0.17
N ALA A 217 9.25 20.73 0.70
CA ALA A 217 10.44 20.42 -0.08
C ALA A 217 10.80 18.93 0.01
N LEU A 218 11.30 18.38 -1.10
CA LEU A 218 11.70 16.99 -1.21
C LEU A 218 12.98 16.89 -2.05
N ALA A 219 13.94 16.10 -1.59
CA ALA A 219 15.15 15.77 -2.33
C ALA A 219 15.40 14.27 -2.37
N ASN A 220 15.91 13.78 -3.48
CA ASN A 220 16.32 12.38 -3.69
C ASN A 220 15.23 11.34 -3.35
N ASN A 221 13.95 11.76 -3.37
CA ASN A 221 12.76 10.99 -2.92
C ASN A 221 12.81 10.50 -1.47
N ASP A 222 13.63 11.10 -0.66
CA ASP A 222 13.85 10.72 0.72
C ASP A 222 13.78 11.91 1.67
N ALA A 223 14.68 12.88 1.50
CA ALA A 223 14.73 14.05 2.36
C ALA A 223 13.46 14.90 2.21
N PHE A 224 12.72 15.06 3.29
CA PHE A 224 11.43 15.74 3.34
C PHE A 224 11.42 16.87 4.37
N GLN A 225 10.89 18.01 3.98
CA GLN A 225 10.62 19.13 4.88
C GLN A 225 9.29 19.77 4.50
N PHE A 226 8.45 20.02 5.50
CA PHE A 226 7.16 20.69 5.36
C PHE A 226 7.08 21.79 6.42
N ASN A 227 6.86 23.01 5.98
CA ASN A 227 6.67 24.16 6.85
C ASN A 227 5.30 24.75 6.57
N THR A 228 4.57 25.09 7.62
CA THR A 228 3.30 25.80 7.49
C THR A 228 3.08 26.76 8.63
N THR A 229 2.35 27.82 8.34
CA THR A 229 1.70 28.67 9.35
C THR A 229 0.22 28.69 9.03
N MET A 230 -0.60 28.30 10.01
CA MET A 230 -2.04 28.22 9.87
C MET A 230 -2.77 29.07 10.88
N ALA A 231 -3.92 29.61 10.51
CA ALA A 231 -4.89 30.16 11.43
C ALA A 231 -5.85 29.04 11.86
N LEU A 232 -5.89 28.74 13.14
CA LEU A 232 -6.84 27.82 13.73
C LEU A 232 -8.00 28.59 14.37
N ASN A 233 -9.22 28.27 13.99
CA ASN A 233 -10.44 28.80 14.57
C ASN A 233 -11.36 27.68 15.03
N MET A 234 -12.17 27.91 16.02
CA MET A 234 -13.15 26.96 16.54
C MET A 234 -14.45 27.66 16.85
N THR A 235 -15.56 26.98 16.54
CA THR A 235 -16.90 27.42 16.92
C THR A 235 -17.61 26.27 17.65
N VAL A 236 -18.14 26.55 18.83
CA VAL A 236 -18.95 25.62 19.62
C VAL A 236 -20.38 26.12 19.65
N LYS A 237 -21.32 25.26 19.29
CA LYS A 237 -22.76 25.57 19.33
C LYS A 237 -23.49 24.72 20.38
N ALA A 238 -24.41 25.34 21.11
CA ALA A 238 -25.38 24.66 21.95
C ALA A 238 -26.78 25.28 21.69
N ASP A 239 -27.78 24.45 21.43
CA ASP A 239 -29.15 24.86 21.07
C ASP A 239 -29.21 25.90 19.94
N GLY A 240 -28.31 25.73 18.94
CA GLY A 240 -28.18 26.62 17.79
C GLY A 240 -27.48 27.95 18.05
N LYS A 241 -27.06 28.23 19.28
CA LYS A 241 -26.34 29.46 19.65
C LYS A 241 -24.86 29.23 19.71
N ASP A 242 -24.07 30.22 19.29
CA ASP A 242 -22.62 30.22 19.48
C ASP A 242 -22.30 30.42 20.97
N VAL A 243 -21.67 29.42 21.58
CA VAL A 243 -21.24 29.41 22.97
C VAL A 243 -19.70 29.26 23.08
N THR A 244 -18.98 29.57 22.02
CA THR A 244 -17.51 29.40 21.93
C THR A 244 -16.79 30.11 23.05
N ALA A 245 -17.18 31.35 23.34
CA ALA A 245 -16.57 32.15 24.43
C ALA A 245 -16.78 31.51 25.82
N ASP A 246 -17.97 30.94 26.06
CA ASP A 246 -18.27 30.24 27.32
C ASP A 246 -17.52 28.90 27.41
N ALA A 247 -17.43 28.17 26.29
CA ALA A 247 -16.70 26.89 26.20
C ALA A 247 -15.20 27.06 26.44
N LEU A 248 -14.63 28.22 26.09
CA LEU A 248 -13.22 28.55 26.30
C LEU A 248 -12.95 29.24 27.62
N LYS A 249 -13.97 29.52 28.42
CA LYS A 249 -13.81 30.21 29.71
C LYS A 249 -12.95 29.42 30.67
N GLY A 250 -11.88 30.06 31.16
CA GLY A 250 -10.91 29.43 32.05
C GLY A 250 -9.75 28.73 31.31
N THR A 251 -9.71 28.80 29.98
CA THR A 251 -8.54 28.42 29.18
C THR A 251 -7.77 29.68 28.77
N ASP A 252 -6.48 29.52 28.47
CA ASP A 252 -5.65 30.61 27.91
C ASP A 252 -5.76 30.69 26.36
N LEU A 253 -6.72 29.98 25.76
CA LEU A 253 -6.91 29.95 24.32
C LEU A 253 -7.59 31.21 23.81
N LYS A 254 -6.96 31.85 22.84
CA LYS A 254 -7.51 32.99 22.09
C LYS A 254 -7.66 32.60 20.61
N LEU A 255 -8.87 32.65 20.10
CA LEU A 255 -9.18 32.36 18.71
C LEU A 255 -9.42 33.64 17.91
N PRO A 256 -9.03 33.66 16.61
CA PRO A 256 -8.22 32.64 15.93
C PRO A 256 -6.78 32.61 16.49
N MET A 257 -6.20 31.42 16.50
CA MET A 257 -4.83 31.19 16.95
C MET A 257 -3.93 30.85 15.73
N ASN A 258 -2.77 31.50 15.65
CA ASN A 258 -1.77 31.14 14.67
C ASN A 258 -0.95 29.95 15.18
N VAL A 259 -0.83 28.92 14.35
CA VAL A 259 -0.05 27.71 14.61
C VAL A 259 1.01 27.60 13.54
N ASP A 260 2.25 27.52 13.96
CA ASP A 260 3.39 27.19 13.11
C ASP A 260 3.72 25.71 13.26
N LEU A 261 4.13 25.06 12.18
CA LEU A 261 4.60 23.68 12.18
C LEU A 261 5.80 23.54 11.24
N ASP A 262 6.89 23.01 11.77
CA ASP A 262 8.03 22.51 10.99
C ASP A 262 8.09 20.99 11.14
N LEU A 263 7.95 20.27 10.02
CA LEU A 263 8.02 18.82 9.95
C LEU A 263 9.17 18.44 9.02
N ARG A 264 10.06 17.59 9.48
CA ARG A 264 11.26 17.14 8.76
C ARG A 264 11.40 15.64 8.86
N GLY A 265 12.04 15.01 7.87
CA GLY A 265 12.31 13.58 7.98
C GLY A 265 12.87 12.94 6.75
N SER A 266 13.04 11.62 6.88
CA SER A 266 13.39 10.70 5.82
C SER A 266 12.19 9.84 5.49
N LEU A 267 11.73 9.87 4.23
CA LEU A 267 10.63 9.06 3.76
C LEU A 267 11.00 7.57 3.70
N THR A 268 12.24 7.26 3.35
CA THR A 268 12.71 5.87 3.29
C THR A 268 13.10 5.33 4.66
N GLY A 269 13.59 6.22 5.55
CA GLY A 269 13.95 5.86 6.92
C GLY A 269 12.77 5.75 7.88
N GLY A 270 11.60 6.29 7.52
CA GLY A 270 10.40 6.28 8.37
C GLY A 270 10.53 7.12 9.64
N GLN A 271 11.52 8.00 9.71
CA GLN A 271 11.77 8.86 10.86
C GLN A 271 11.40 10.30 10.54
N PHE A 272 10.53 10.86 11.37
CA PHE A 272 10.06 12.23 11.23
C PHE A 272 10.29 12.99 12.53
N TYR A 273 10.51 14.29 12.38
CA TYR A 273 10.67 15.22 13.48
C TYR A 273 9.73 16.39 13.26
N TYR A 274 8.97 16.77 14.26
CA TYR A 274 8.14 17.96 14.18
C TYR A 274 8.36 18.88 15.37
N GLN A 275 8.14 20.15 15.13
CA GLN A 275 8.16 21.20 16.15
C GLN A 275 7.03 22.20 15.86
N SER A 276 6.33 22.59 16.93
CA SER A 276 5.36 23.67 16.93
C SER A 276 5.25 24.25 18.34
N ALA A 277 5.63 25.50 18.50
CA ALA A 277 5.50 26.19 19.78
C ALA A 277 4.04 26.38 20.16
N ALA A 278 3.18 26.65 19.20
CA ALA A 278 1.75 26.83 19.40
C ALA A 278 1.04 25.56 19.86
N LEU A 279 1.35 24.41 19.23
CA LEU A 279 0.76 23.13 19.63
C LEU A 279 1.19 22.69 21.02
N THR A 280 2.45 22.89 21.41
CA THR A 280 2.92 22.59 22.77
C THR A 280 2.24 23.44 23.83
N LYS A 281 1.98 24.70 23.53
CA LYS A 281 1.19 25.59 24.39
C LYS A 281 -0.27 25.12 24.49
N LEU A 282 -0.89 24.75 23.38
CA LEU A 282 -2.26 24.23 23.35
C LEU A 282 -2.43 22.97 24.23
N LEU A 283 -1.40 22.13 24.28
CA LEU A 283 -1.37 20.92 25.10
C LEU A 283 -0.95 21.19 26.57
N GLY A 284 -0.79 22.45 26.98
CA GLY A 284 -0.33 22.81 28.32
C GLY A 284 1.12 22.44 28.60
N GLN A 285 1.93 22.28 27.57
CA GLN A 285 3.33 21.85 27.65
C GLN A 285 4.28 23.00 27.25
N GLU A 286 4.07 24.17 27.78
CA GLU A 286 4.85 25.38 27.42
C GLU A 286 6.37 25.23 27.61
N GLY A 287 6.79 24.41 28.57
CA GLY A 287 8.20 24.07 28.78
C GLY A 287 8.86 23.32 27.62
N LEU A 288 8.06 22.78 26.68
CA LEU A 288 8.50 22.06 25.50
C LEU A 288 8.39 22.86 24.21
N SER A 289 8.12 24.16 24.26
CA SER A 289 7.89 25.03 23.08
C SER A 289 9.04 25.00 22.04
N ASN A 290 10.26 24.74 22.46
CA ASN A 290 11.46 24.65 21.62
C ASN A 290 11.93 23.19 21.45
N THR A 291 11.10 22.22 21.81
CA THR A 291 11.42 20.80 21.72
C THR A 291 10.93 20.24 20.40
N TRP A 292 11.75 19.43 19.77
CA TRP A 292 11.40 18.60 18.62
C TRP A 292 10.86 17.27 19.11
N PHE A 293 9.81 16.83 18.48
CA PHE A 293 9.22 15.52 18.75
C PHE A 293 9.61 14.57 17.62
N LYS A 294 10.19 13.44 17.97
CA LYS A 294 10.52 12.37 17.01
C LYS A 294 9.37 11.38 16.91
N LEU A 295 8.97 11.08 15.67
CA LEU A 295 8.04 10.03 15.32
C LEU A 295 8.79 8.98 14.49
N ASP A 296 8.94 7.77 15.02
CA ASP A 296 9.49 6.62 14.32
C ASP A 296 8.33 5.75 13.79
N LEU A 297 7.91 6.04 12.54
CA LEU A 297 6.78 5.37 11.93
C LEU A 297 7.03 3.89 11.68
N ALA A 298 8.29 3.52 11.39
CA ALA A 298 8.69 2.13 11.19
C ALA A 298 8.48 1.31 12.48
N SER A 299 8.92 1.84 13.61
CA SER A 299 8.72 1.21 14.92
C SER A 299 7.26 1.13 15.31
N LEU A 300 6.48 2.18 15.05
CA LEU A 300 5.05 2.21 15.36
C LEU A 300 4.25 1.18 14.56
N LEU A 301 4.49 1.06 13.26
CA LEU A 301 3.81 0.04 12.42
C LEU A 301 4.15 -1.37 12.85
N LYS A 302 5.41 -1.62 13.21
CA LYS A 302 5.85 -2.92 13.73
C LYS A 302 5.15 -3.27 15.05
N GLN A 303 5.00 -2.31 15.96
CA GLN A 303 4.31 -2.51 17.24
C GLN A 303 2.80 -2.70 17.06
N ALA A 304 2.19 -1.97 16.13
CA ALA A 304 0.77 -2.08 15.81
C ALA A 304 0.40 -3.41 15.13
N ASN A 305 1.38 -4.19 14.69
CA ASN A 305 1.19 -5.49 14.02
C ASN A 305 0.16 -5.44 12.89
N VAL A 306 0.27 -4.43 12.03
CA VAL A 306 -0.70 -4.16 10.94
C VAL A 306 -0.51 -5.02 9.69
N GLY A 307 0.28 -6.10 9.77
CA GLY A 307 0.44 -7.08 8.69
C GLY A 307 1.42 -6.68 7.57
N PHE A 308 1.93 -5.46 7.57
CA PHE A 308 3.02 -5.02 6.68
C PHE A 308 4.01 -4.16 7.45
N ASP A 309 5.24 -4.08 6.99
CA ASP A 309 6.25 -3.23 7.60
C ASP A 309 6.53 -1.97 6.78
N TYR A 310 7.24 -1.01 7.39
CA TYR A 310 7.59 0.24 6.72
C TYR A 310 8.52 0.01 5.51
N SER A 311 9.30 -1.06 5.52
CA SER A 311 10.18 -1.42 4.41
C SER A 311 9.39 -1.75 3.14
N ASP A 312 8.19 -2.31 3.26
CA ASP A 312 7.34 -2.63 2.11
C ASP A 312 6.78 -1.35 1.48
N LEU A 313 6.38 -0.36 2.28
CA LEU A 313 6.05 0.97 1.79
C LEU A 313 7.23 1.60 1.02
N THR A 314 8.44 1.51 1.55
CA THR A 314 9.62 2.08 0.89
C THR A 314 9.97 1.35 -0.40
N LYS A 315 9.80 0.03 -0.47
CA LYS A 315 9.94 -0.76 -1.71
C LYS A 315 8.94 -0.29 -2.78
N LEU A 316 7.68 -0.05 -2.42
CA LEU A 316 6.67 0.51 -3.32
C LEU A 316 7.08 1.89 -3.86
N LEU A 317 7.64 2.75 -2.99
CA LEU A 317 8.13 4.07 -3.39
C LEU A 317 9.36 3.97 -4.31
N VAL A 318 10.23 3.00 -4.12
CA VAL A 318 11.44 2.79 -4.93
C VAL A 318 11.10 2.07 -6.25
N SER A 319 10.22 1.07 -6.24
CA SER A 319 9.85 0.30 -7.44
C SER A 319 9.24 1.16 -8.55
N ALA A 320 8.64 2.29 -8.20
CA ALA A 320 8.13 3.26 -9.17
C ALA A 320 9.22 4.02 -9.96
N GLN A 321 10.49 3.68 -9.81
CA GLN A 321 11.58 4.22 -10.63
C GLN A 321 11.74 3.49 -11.98
N THR A 322 10.95 2.45 -12.21
CA THR A 322 10.98 1.67 -13.46
C THR A 322 10.53 2.48 -14.66
N ASP A 323 10.96 2.06 -15.85
CA ASP A 323 10.69 2.77 -17.10
C ASP A 323 9.30 2.50 -17.66
N ASP A 324 8.69 1.40 -17.31
CA ASP A 324 7.36 0.98 -17.77
C ASP A 324 6.47 0.51 -16.61
N PHE A 325 5.15 0.59 -16.82
CA PHE A 325 4.16 0.24 -15.81
C PHE A 325 4.10 -1.27 -15.55
N LYS A 326 4.34 -2.12 -16.55
CA LYS A 326 4.33 -3.58 -16.38
C LYS A 326 5.44 -4.02 -15.43
N THR A 327 6.63 -3.44 -15.54
CA THR A 327 7.73 -3.68 -14.58
C THR A 327 7.41 -3.16 -13.19
N TYR A 328 6.78 -1.96 -13.09
CA TYR A 328 6.27 -1.46 -11.81
C TYR A 328 5.30 -2.43 -11.16
N LEU A 329 4.31 -2.88 -11.92
CA LEU A 329 3.28 -3.83 -11.48
C LEU A 329 3.89 -5.15 -11.02
N ALA A 330 4.82 -5.71 -11.82
CA ALA A 330 5.52 -6.95 -11.47
C ALA A 330 6.28 -6.84 -10.14
N ASN A 331 7.03 -5.77 -9.95
CA ASN A 331 7.77 -5.54 -8.71
C ASN A 331 6.82 -5.36 -7.51
N THR A 332 5.71 -4.68 -7.72
CA THR A 332 4.68 -4.49 -6.68
C THR A 332 4.04 -5.82 -6.31
N LEU A 333 3.54 -6.58 -7.29
CA LEU A 333 2.88 -7.86 -7.05
C LEU A 333 3.80 -8.89 -6.37
N ARG A 334 5.12 -8.87 -6.66
CA ARG A 334 6.08 -9.76 -5.98
C ARG A 334 6.33 -9.41 -4.51
N THR A 335 6.07 -8.18 -4.11
CA THR A 335 6.34 -7.71 -2.73
C THR A 335 5.11 -7.68 -1.84
N MET A 336 3.92 -7.90 -2.41
CA MET A 336 2.68 -7.86 -1.65
C MET A 336 2.44 -9.20 -0.95
N PRO A 337 2.23 -9.20 0.38
CA PRO A 337 1.82 -10.41 1.08
C PRO A 337 0.33 -10.70 0.77
N LEU A 338 0.07 -11.56 -0.20
CA LEU A 338 -1.28 -12.03 -0.47
C LEU A 338 -1.52 -13.27 0.39
N THR A 339 -2.40 -13.15 1.36
CA THR A 339 -2.58 -14.16 2.41
C THR A 339 -3.97 -14.81 2.38
N ASP A 340 -4.90 -14.27 1.61
CA ASP A 340 -6.26 -14.77 1.55
C ASP A 340 -6.67 -15.14 0.11
N ARG A 341 -7.63 -16.09 -0.01
CA ARG A 341 -8.08 -16.60 -1.30
C ARG A 341 -8.93 -15.61 -2.09
N GLU A 342 -9.45 -14.58 -1.45
CA GLU A 342 -10.28 -13.55 -2.07
C GLU A 342 -9.43 -12.41 -2.67
N ASN A 343 -8.11 -12.41 -2.39
CA ASN A 343 -7.16 -11.40 -2.86
C ASN A 343 -5.90 -12.07 -3.43
N THR A 344 -6.06 -12.93 -4.41
CA THR A 344 -4.94 -13.56 -5.11
C THR A 344 -4.24 -12.54 -6.03
N VAL A 345 -3.01 -12.86 -6.48
CA VAL A 345 -2.30 -12.05 -7.49
C VAL A 345 -3.16 -11.89 -8.75
N SER A 346 -3.90 -12.93 -9.14
CA SER A 346 -4.79 -12.88 -10.31
C SER A 346 -5.94 -11.90 -10.12
N ASP A 347 -6.56 -11.85 -8.93
CA ASP A 347 -7.67 -10.93 -8.62
C ASP A 347 -7.19 -9.48 -8.57
N VAL A 348 -6.05 -9.25 -7.92
CA VAL A 348 -5.42 -7.93 -7.89
C VAL A 348 -5.06 -7.48 -9.31
N LEU A 349 -4.49 -8.37 -10.13
CA LEU A 349 -4.15 -8.05 -11.52
C LEU A 349 -5.40 -7.74 -12.36
N ALA A 350 -6.48 -8.50 -12.20
CA ALA A 350 -7.75 -8.23 -12.88
C ALA A 350 -8.30 -6.84 -12.50
N THR A 351 -8.24 -6.49 -11.23
CA THR A 351 -8.63 -5.16 -10.74
C THR A 351 -7.74 -4.05 -11.31
N VAL A 352 -6.42 -4.26 -11.34
CA VAL A 352 -5.48 -3.31 -11.96
C VAL A 352 -5.77 -3.14 -13.45
N ASN A 353 -6.06 -4.22 -14.18
CA ASN A 353 -6.44 -4.15 -15.59
C ASN A 353 -7.70 -3.32 -15.79
N ALA A 354 -8.73 -3.52 -14.96
CA ALA A 354 -9.97 -2.75 -15.01
C ALA A 354 -9.78 -1.26 -14.66
N LEU A 355 -8.77 -0.95 -13.84
CA LEU A 355 -8.47 0.43 -13.41
C LEU A 355 -7.59 1.17 -14.41
N VAL A 356 -6.54 0.54 -14.93
CA VAL A 356 -5.45 1.22 -15.63
C VAL A 356 -4.96 0.51 -16.88
N GLY A 357 -5.55 -0.61 -17.28
CA GLY A 357 -5.31 -1.25 -18.57
C GLY A 357 -5.73 -0.34 -19.72
N ASP A 358 -5.06 -0.42 -20.86
CA ASP A 358 -5.40 0.42 -22.02
C ASP A 358 -6.84 0.18 -22.49
N SER A 359 -7.34 -1.05 -22.37
CA SER A 359 -8.72 -1.42 -22.72
C SER A 359 -9.78 -0.76 -21.81
N ALA A 360 -9.40 -0.35 -20.61
CA ALA A 360 -10.29 0.32 -19.65
C ALA A 360 -10.48 1.81 -19.95
N PHE A 361 -9.59 2.43 -20.72
CA PHE A 361 -9.68 3.85 -21.01
C PHE A 361 -10.52 4.15 -22.26
N THR A 362 -11.39 5.14 -22.11
CA THR A 362 -12.07 5.78 -23.24
C THR A 362 -11.35 7.08 -23.61
N LYS A 363 -10.94 7.22 -24.87
CA LYS A 363 -10.33 8.45 -25.35
C LYS A 363 -11.40 9.50 -25.61
N SER A 364 -11.28 10.66 -24.97
CA SER A 364 -12.16 11.82 -25.15
C SER A 364 -11.31 13.06 -25.43
N GLY A 365 -11.24 13.46 -26.69
CA GLY A 365 -10.38 14.56 -27.12
C GLY A 365 -8.90 14.31 -26.80
N SER A 366 -8.32 15.15 -25.94
CA SER A 366 -6.94 15.03 -25.47
C SER A 366 -6.81 14.23 -24.16
N SER A 367 -7.89 13.57 -23.69
CA SER A 367 -7.87 12.85 -22.42
C SER A 367 -8.20 11.37 -22.62
N TYR A 368 -7.62 10.54 -21.77
CA TYR A 368 -7.99 9.15 -21.53
C TYR A 368 -8.73 9.09 -20.19
N VAL A 369 -9.96 8.61 -20.21
CA VAL A 369 -10.83 8.59 -19.03
C VAL A 369 -11.26 7.15 -18.74
N ASN A 370 -11.11 6.72 -17.51
CA ASN A 370 -11.71 5.51 -16.99
C ASN A 370 -12.56 5.84 -15.78
N THR A 371 -13.74 5.23 -15.69
CA THR A 371 -14.64 5.34 -14.53
C THR A 371 -15.18 3.97 -14.20
N ILE A 372 -14.94 3.53 -12.98
CA ILE A 372 -15.45 2.25 -12.47
C ILE A 372 -16.22 2.47 -11.17
N THR A 373 -17.05 1.50 -10.83
CA THR A 373 -17.73 1.45 -9.54
C THR A 373 -17.35 0.14 -8.85
N LEU A 374 -16.80 0.23 -7.65
CA LEU A 374 -16.38 -0.89 -6.83
C LEU A 374 -16.98 -0.72 -5.44
N ASP A 375 -17.77 -1.68 -4.98
CA ASP A 375 -18.38 -1.67 -3.64
C ASP A 375 -19.09 -0.35 -3.26
N GLY A 376 -19.76 0.26 -4.23
CA GLY A 376 -20.46 1.54 -4.01
C GLY A 376 -19.57 2.78 -4.11
N LEU A 377 -18.27 2.61 -4.27
CA LEU A 377 -17.32 3.68 -4.56
C LEU A 377 -17.21 3.88 -6.07
N LYS A 378 -17.41 5.10 -6.54
CA LYS A 378 -17.10 5.51 -7.91
C LYS A 378 -15.70 6.07 -7.95
N LEU A 379 -14.86 5.48 -8.80
CA LEU A 379 -13.48 5.91 -9.05
C LEU A 379 -13.37 6.37 -10.50
N SER A 380 -12.87 7.57 -10.71
CA SER A 380 -12.63 8.14 -12.03
C SER A 380 -11.17 8.58 -12.17
N LEU A 381 -10.48 8.05 -13.18
CA LEU A 381 -9.11 8.42 -13.52
C LEU A 381 -9.10 9.09 -14.90
N THR A 382 -8.53 10.29 -14.95
CA THR A 382 -8.33 11.04 -16.19
C THR A 382 -6.85 11.31 -16.41
N ILE A 383 -6.32 10.93 -17.58
CA ILE A 383 -4.96 11.26 -18.03
C ILE A 383 -5.08 12.23 -19.20
N THR A 384 -4.59 13.45 -19.06
CA THR A 384 -4.66 14.48 -20.09
C THR A 384 -3.35 14.56 -20.86
N THR A 385 -3.44 14.72 -22.19
CA THR A 385 -2.28 14.79 -23.08
C THR A 385 -2.26 16.08 -23.88
N ASN A 386 -1.05 16.48 -24.26
CA ASN A 386 -0.80 17.48 -25.30
C ASN A 386 0.05 16.80 -26.38
N GLY A 387 -0.59 16.48 -27.51
CA GLY A 387 -0.03 15.54 -28.48
C GLY A 387 0.12 14.15 -27.85
N ASP A 388 1.30 13.54 -27.98
CA ASP A 388 1.60 12.22 -27.42
C ASP A 388 2.10 12.25 -25.96
N LYS A 389 2.29 13.43 -25.40
CA LYS A 389 2.84 13.60 -24.05
C LYS A 389 1.73 13.90 -23.05
N VAL A 390 1.77 13.23 -21.92
CA VAL A 390 0.91 13.58 -20.78
C VAL A 390 1.34 14.93 -20.23
N ASN A 391 0.37 15.79 -19.95
CA ASN A 391 0.57 17.08 -19.30
C ASN A 391 -0.27 17.26 -18.03
N GLY A 392 -1.07 16.25 -17.67
CA GLY A 392 -1.85 16.28 -16.43
C GLY A 392 -2.56 14.97 -16.15
N TYR A 393 -3.06 14.85 -14.93
CA TYR A 393 -3.94 13.77 -14.49
C TYR A 393 -4.93 14.28 -13.45
N ALA A 394 -6.03 13.56 -13.29
CA ALA A 394 -6.98 13.75 -12.20
C ALA A 394 -7.51 12.38 -11.73
N LEU A 395 -7.59 12.23 -10.42
CA LEU A 395 -8.23 11.11 -9.75
C LEU A 395 -9.39 11.65 -8.92
N GLU A 396 -10.55 11.01 -9.01
CA GLU A 396 -11.71 11.29 -8.19
C GLU A 396 -12.24 9.97 -7.62
N VAL A 397 -12.46 9.92 -6.32
CA VAL A 397 -13.10 8.80 -5.64
C VAL A 397 -14.27 9.34 -4.84
N THR A 398 -15.47 8.88 -5.16
CA THR A 398 -16.71 9.29 -4.47
C THR A 398 -17.49 8.08 -4.00
N GLY A 399 -18.08 8.18 -2.83
CA GLY A 399 -18.95 7.15 -2.30
C GLY A 399 -19.97 7.72 -1.33
N THR A 400 -21.12 7.09 -1.27
CA THR A 400 -22.19 7.44 -0.33
C THR A 400 -22.87 6.18 0.18
N ASP A 401 -23.11 6.13 1.48
CA ASP A 401 -23.99 5.14 2.09
C ASP A 401 -25.22 5.82 2.67
N ALA A 402 -26.34 5.69 1.96
CA ALA A 402 -27.60 6.30 2.37
C ALA A 402 -28.16 5.74 3.69
N LYS A 403 -27.72 4.56 4.14
CA LYS A 403 -28.17 3.95 5.41
C LYS A 403 -27.53 4.59 6.61
N THR A 404 -26.23 4.88 6.51
CA THR A 404 -25.43 5.47 7.60
C THR A 404 -25.32 6.98 7.49
N GLY A 405 -25.71 7.59 6.36
CA GLY A 405 -25.47 9.00 6.05
C GLY A 405 -24.01 9.30 5.76
N SER A 406 -23.18 8.27 5.56
CA SER A 406 -21.75 8.45 5.29
C SER A 406 -21.53 8.86 3.85
N ALA A 407 -20.60 9.79 3.64
CA ALA A 407 -20.15 10.21 2.32
C ALA A 407 -18.63 10.40 2.30
N MET A 408 -18.02 10.09 1.17
CA MET A 408 -16.59 10.30 0.94
C MET A 408 -16.38 10.94 -0.43
N ASN A 409 -15.50 11.93 -0.47
CA ASN A 409 -15.02 12.54 -1.71
C ASN A 409 -13.51 12.77 -1.59
N ILE A 410 -12.75 12.20 -2.52
CA ILE A 410 -11.31 12.39 -2.64
C ILE A 410 -11.02 12.82 -4.05
N THR A 411 -10.31 13.94 -4.21
CA THR A 411 -9.81 14.37 -5.51
C THR A 411 -8.32 14.62 -5.43
N ALA A 412 -7.61 14.33 -6.51
CA ALA A 412 -6.21 14.71 -6.66
C ALA A 412 -5.95 14.98 -8.13
N SER A 413 -5.42 16.14 -8.46
CA SER A 413 -5.09 16.50 -9.83
C SER A 413 -3.72 17.17 -9.91
N MET A 414 -3.12 17.04 -11.08
CA MET A 414 -1.92 17.78 -11.45
C MET A 414 -1.98 18.14 -12.92
N LYS A 415 -1.77 19.40 -13.23
CA LYS A 415 -1.65 19.89 -14.60
C LYS A 415 -0.68 21.05 -14.67
N ASP A 416 0.24 21.01 -15.64
CA ASP A 416 1.18 22.12 -15.91
C ASP A 416 1.88 22.67 -14.64
N LYS A 417 2.34 21.77 -13.76
CA LYS A 417 2.99 22.04 -12.45
C LYS A 417 2.06 22.55 -11.35
N LYS A 418 0.78 22.74 -11.61
CA LYS A 418 -0.21 23.02 -10.55
C LYS A 418 -0.76 21.72 -10.01
N MET A 419 -0.91 21.67 -8.71
CA MET A 419 -1.47 20.55 -7.96
C MET A 419 -2.70 21.03 -7.21
N GLU A 420 -3.74 20.22 -7.22
CA GLU A 420 -4.92 20.38 -6.38
C GLU A 420 -5.25 19.02 -5.76
N ALA A 421 -5.59 19.02 -4.48
CA ALA A 421 -6.06 17.82 -3.78
C ALA A 421 -7.16 18.19 -2.81
N SER A 422 -8.16 17.34 -2.70
CA SER A 422 -9.16 17.45 -1.66
C SER A 422 -9.51 16.09 -1.08
N PHE A 423 -9.87 16.11 0.17
CA PHE A 423 -10.39 14.96 0.90
C PHE A 423 -11.56 15.44 1.75
N ALA A 424 -12.69 14.76 1.66
CA ALA A 424 -13.82 15.03 2.53
C ALA A 424 -14.49 13.71 2.92
N VAL A 425 -14.75 13.55 4.22
CA VAL A 425 -15.51 12.43 4.76
C VAL A 425 -16.53 12.96 5.75
N THR A 426 -17.76 12.48 5.63
CA THR A 426 -18.82 12.73 6.60
C THR A 426 -19.42 11.39 7.03
N MET A 427 -19.65 11.23 8.32
CA MET A 427 -20.28 10.06 8.92
C MET A 427 -21.41 10.52 9.85
N GLY A 428 -22.53 9.80 9.84
CA GLY A 428 -23.69 10.15 10.62
C GLY A 428 -24.50 11.30 10.03
N THR A 429 -25.54 11.69 10.72
CA THR A 429 -26.44 12.80 10.34
C THR A 429 -26.94 13.55 11.57
N GLY A 430 -27.24 14.83 11.43
CA GLY A 430 -27.77 15.66 12.50
C GLY A 430 -26.77 15.85 13.65
N ASP A 431 -27.22 15.65 14.89
CA ASP A 431 -26.37 15.86 16.07
C ASP A 431 -25.30 14.78 16.30
N GLU A 432 -25.31 13.71 15.49
CA GLU A 432 -24.29 12.63 15.50
C GLU A 432 -23.32 12.76 14.31
N GLU A 433 -23.37 13.85 13.57
CA GLU A 433 -22.48 14.07 12.44
C GLU A 433 -21.04 14.22 12.88
N VAL A 434 -20.16 13.48 12.23
CA VAL A 434 -18.69 13.66 12.30
C VAL A 434 -18.19 13.84 10.88
N GLY A 435 -17.53 14.95 10.64
CA GLY A 435 -17.01 15.26 9.31
C GLY A 435 -15.63 15.87 9.38
N MET A 436 -14.85 15.60 8.35
CA MET A 436 -13.59 16.29 8.11
C MET A 436 -13.42 16.57 6.62
N ALA A 437 -12.81 17.68 6.30
CA ALA A 437 -12.34 17.97 4.96
C ALA A 437 -11.00 18.68 4.99
N LEU A 438 -10.23 18.45 3.94
CA LEU A 438 -9.00 19.13 3.62
C LEU A 438 -9.01 19.43 2.13
N SER A 439 -8.74 20.67 1.76
CA SER A 439 -8.42 21.06 0.40
C SER A 439 -7.07 21.72 0.37
N MET A 440 -6.28 21.44 -0.64
CA MET A 440 -4.96 22.03 -0.83
C MET A 440 -4.67 22.27 -2.30
N ASP A 441 -4.01 23.34 -2.56
CA ASP A 441 -3.46 23.67 -3.88
C ASP A 441 -1.97 23.98 -3.77
N GLY A 442 -1.25 23.87 -4.86
CA GLY A 442 0.18 24.19 -4.85
C GLY A 442 0.79 24.27 -6.24
N THR A 443 1.93 24.94 -6.30
CA THR A 443 2.72 25.07 -7.52
C THR A 443 4.10 24.47 -7.35
N TYR A 444 4.46 23.60 -8.26
CA TYR A 444 5.79 22.98 -8.29
C TYR A 444 6.86 23.86 -8.88
N GLN A 445 7.99 23.90 -8.19
CA GLN A 445 9.21 24.56 -8.68
C GLN A 445 10.46 23.78 -8.23
N SER A 446 11.60 24.08 -8.84
CA SER A 446 12.88 23.59 -8.36
C SER A 446 13.22 24.26 -7.04
N ALA A 447 13.59 23.47 -6.02
CA ALA A 447 14.01 24.02 -4.74
C ALA A 447 15.40 24.62 -4.85
N LYS A 448 15.60 25.76 -4.22
CA LYS A 448 16.90 26.45 -4.15
C LYS A 448 17.84 25.80 -3.13
N THR A 449 17.29 25.10 -2.17
CA THR A 449 18.02 24.47 -1.04
C THR A 449 17.60 23.01 -0.88
N THR A 450 18.52 22.20 -0.36
CA THR A 450 18.20 20.81 0.03
C THR A 450 17.37 20.82 1.30
N PRO A 451 16.27 20.03 1.37
CA PRO A 451 15.48 19.89 2.59
C PRO A 451 16.34 19.39 3.75
N VAL A 452 16.07 19.89 4.92
CA VAL A 452 16.70 19.45 6.18
C VAL A 452 15.85 18.34 6.77
N THR A 453 16.47 17.20 7.11
CA THR A 453 15.77 16.00 7.59
C THR A 453 15.78 15.83 9.10
N THR A 454 16.59 16.61 9.81
CA THR A 454 16.80 16.50 11.26
C THR A 454 16.60 17.84 11.96
N PRO A 455 16.34 17.84 13.26
CA PRO A 455 16.36 19.05 14.07
C PRO A 455 17.72 19.78 13.99
N PRO A 456 17.77 21.08 14.32
CA PRO A 456 19.01 21.83 14.44
C PRO A 456 19.96 21.19 15.46
N ALA A 457 21.27 21.36 15.25
CA ALA A 457 22.26 20.86 16.19
C ALA A 457 22.05 21.44 17.59
N GLY A 458 22.04 20.58 18.62
CA GLY A 458 21.78 20.97 20.00
C GLY A 458 20.32 21.18 20.37
N ALA A 459 19.37 20.93 19.47
CA ALA A 459 17.95 20.96 19.79
C ALA A 459 17.57 19.85 20.77
N SER A 460 16.65 20.14 21.69
CA SER A 460 16.03 19.11 22.52
C SER A 460 15.11 18.24 21.64
N VAL A 461 15.23 16.94 21.77
CA VAL A 461 14.40 15.96 21.02
C VAL A 461 13.78 14.98 21.99
N VAL A 462 12.48 14.79 21.89
CA VAL A 462 11.69 13.83 22.68
C VAL A 462 11.09 12.81 21.73
N ASP A 463 11.26 11.53 22.03
CA ASP A 463 10.64 10.44 21.27
C ASP A 463 9.17 10.28 21.70
N LEU A 464 8.25 10.41 20.73
CA LEU A 464 6.81 10.28 20.99
C LEU A 464 6.41 8.88 21.44
N GLY A 465 7.05 7.85 20.93
CA GLY A 465 6.79 6.46 21.33
C GLY A 465 6.96 6.30 22.85
N SER A 466 7.98 6.95 23.42
CA SER A 466 8.23 6.92 24.85
C SER A 466 7.19 7.69 25.68
N LEU A 467 6.58 8.74 25.11
CA LEU A 467 5.55 9.54 25.81
C LEU A 467 4.18 8.84 25.87
N ILE A 468 3.85 8.05 24.86
CA ILE A 468 2.55 7.36 24.75
C ILE A 468 2.61 5.92 25.24
N GLY A 469 3.72 5.50 25.87
CA GLY A 469 3.88 4.16 26.45
C GLY A 469 4.03 3.05 25.41
N LEU A 470 4.44 3.41 24.19
CA LEU A 470 4.73 2.48 23.10
C LEU A 470 6.27 2.26 22.93
N ALA A 471 7.06 2.54 23.94
CA ALA A 471 8.52 2.34 23.93
C ALA A 471 8.89 1.05 24.68
#